data_f97c231b7ab9ad685983727ce5331738
#
_entry.id   f97c231b7ab9ad685983727ce5331738
#
_cell.length_a   1.000
_cell.length_b   1.000
_cell.length_c   1.000
_cell.angle_alpha   90.00
_cell.angle_beta   90.00
_cell.angle_gamma   90.00
#
_symmetry.space_group_name_H-M   'P 1'
#
loop_
_entity.id
_entity.type
_entity.pdbx_description
1 polymer ?
#
loop_
_entity_poly.entity_id
_entity_poly.type
_entity_poly.pdbx_seq_one_letter_code
_entity_poly.pdbx_strand_id
1 'polypeptide(L)'
;AMLFHLLINEAGKTLKDCDAELREAIDFINYYNAQAKKIFKRKRMPGPSGEENYLEHAPKGTFLCISPWNFPLAIFVGQITAALVTGNNVIAKPAEDTSIIGCEVVKIFHESGVPKSALKLVLGDKKIGNELTKNSLIAGVAFTGSSFAAKQINKNLADSNGPIKSLIAETGGQNAMIVDSSSLKEQVIDDVIRSAFLSAGQRCSALRVLYVQDEIADEYWDYLNEALQEYTIGDPNLPKVDIGPIINKNSKDRLLKHISALKKSAKRTIEHHHKQDKGNLFISPIVFEIDSINQIDEENFGPILHFIRYKNENLQQVIDEINDTGYGLTMGVHSRIVSKARRIFEAANVGNFYFNRDIVGAVVGVQPFGGQGLSGTGPKAGGPGYLYNFVTEKTYTDNVMATGGNIELLNKNAM
;
A
#
# COMPACT_ATOMS: atom_id res chain seq x y z
N ALA A 1 11.56 -10.43 19.58
CA ALA A 1 13.00 -10.16 19.37
C ALA A 1 13.46 -10.59 17.97
N MET A 2 13.25 -11.85 17.54
CA MET A 2 13.74 -12.40 16.26
C MET A 2 13.22 -11.61 15.04
N LEU A 3 11.91 -11.38 14.92
CA LEU A 3 11.33 -10.64 13.78
C LEU A 3 11.88 -9.21 13.68
N PHE A 4 12.08 -8.51 14.81
CA PHE A 4 12.70 -7.18 14.80
C PHE A 4 14.14 -7.25 14.27
N HIS A 5 14.91 -8.23 14.72
CA HIS A 5 16.27 -8.42 14.23
C HIS A 5 16.31 -8.63 12.70
N LEU A 6 15.38 -9.41 12.17
CA LEU A 6 15.28 -9.62 10.72
C LEU A 6 14.84 -8.36 9.97
N LEU A 7 13.80 -7.65 10.46
CA LEU A 7 13.35 -6.40 9.87
C LEU A 7 14.45 -5.33 9.81
N ILE A 8 15.25 -5.23 10.87
CA ILE A 8 16.39 -4.30 10.92
C ILE A 8 17.45 -4.70 9.91
N ASN A 9 17.85 -5.97 9.88
CA ASN A 9 19.03 -6.40 9.10
C ASN A 9 18.72 -6.64 7.61
N GLU A 10 17.52 -7.12 7.24
CA GLU A 10 17.17 -7.32 5.84
C GLU A 10 16.55 -6.07 5.20
N ALA A 11 15.72 -5.32 5.94
CA ALA A 11 14.95 -4.20 5.39
C ALA A 11 15.40 -2.81 5.88
N GLY A 12 16.41 -2.73 6.75
CA GLY A 12 16.92 -1.46 7.28
C GLY A 12 15.89 -0.71 8.14
N LYS A 13 14.92 -1.41 8.72
CA LYS A 13 13.83 -0.82 9.52
C LYS A 13 14.33 -0.29 10.85
N THR A 14 13.89 0.93 11.24
CA THR A 14 14.10 1.42 12.59
C THR A 14 13.27 0.63 13.61
N LEU A 15 13.58 0.73 14.90
CA LEU A 15 12.79 0.07 15.95
C LEU A 15 11.33 0.52 15.94
N LYS A 16 11.06 1.80 15.65
CA LYS A 16 9.69 2.34 15.50
C LYS A 16 8.96 1.70 14.32
N ASP A 17 9.64 1.55 13.17
CA ASP A 17 9.10 0.88 11.99
C ASP A 17 8.81 -0.60 12.28
N CYS A 18 9.69 -1.29 13.01
CA CYS A 18 9.52 -2.70 13.37
C CYS A 18 8.29 -2.94 14.25
N ASP A 19 8.07 -2.09 15.27
CA ASP A 19 6.89 -2.17 16.14
C ASP A 19 5.60 -1.94 15.35
N ALA A 20 5.58 -0.90 14.53
CA ALA A 20 4.42 -0.58 13.68
C ALA A 20 4.08 -1.73 12.73
N GLU A 21 5.09 -2.28 12.05
CA GLU A 21 4.89 -3.36 11.07
C GLU A 21 4.45 -4.68 11.73
N LEU A 22 4.98 -5.01 12.89
CA LEU A 22 4.52 -6.20 13.64
C LEU A 22 3.05 -6.05 14.07
N ARG A 23 2.65 -4.87 14.56
CA ARG A 23 1.25 -4.60 14.93
C ARG A 23 0.33 -4.71 13.72
N GLU A 24 0.71 -4.12 12.61
CA GLU A 24 -0.05 -4.18 11.36
C GLU A 24 -0.24 -5.64 10.87
N ALA A 25 0.80 -6.47 10.96
CA ALA A 25 0.70 -7.89 10.62
C ALA A 25 -0.33 -8.64 11.50
N ILE A 26 -0.32 -8.38 12.80
CA ILE A 26 -1.30 -8.95 13.74
C ILE A 26 -2.71 -8.43 13.44
N ASP A 27 -2.85 -7.15 13.14
CA ASP A 27 -4.13 -6.54 12.79
C ASP A 27 -4.73 -7.14 11.52
N PHE A 28 -3.93 -7.42 10.50
CA PHE A 28 -4.39 -8.13 9.30
C PHE A 28 -4.94 -9.52 9.62
N ILE A 29 -4.25 -10.31 10.45
CA ILE A 29 -4.70 -11.65 10.85
C ILE A 29 -6.06 -11.55 11.55
N ASN A 30 -6.18 -10.69 12.53
CA ASN A 30 -7.40 -10.53 13.32
C ASN A 30 -8.57 -10.00 12.48
N TYR A 31 -8.30 -8.97 11.68
CA TYR A 31 -9.32 -8.33 10.84
C TYR A 31 -9.87 -9.29 9.79
N TYR A 32 -9.00 -9.95 9.03
CA TYR A 32 -9.45 -10.86 7.99
C TYR A 32 -10.14 -12.10 8.52
N ASN A 33 -9.71 -12.65 9.68
CA ASN A 33 -10.44 -13.71 10.37
C ASN A 33 -11.87 -13.27 10.73
N ALA A 34 -12.03 -12.05 11.25
CA ALA A 34 -13.34 -11.50 11.58
C ALA A 34 -14.22 -11.25 10.32
N GLN A 35 -13.62 -10.76 9.22
CA GLN A 35 -14.35 -10.52 7.97
C GLN A 35 -14.74 -11.83 7.27
N ALA A 36 -13.88 -12.86 7.27
CA ALA A 36 -14.19 -14.16 6.67
C ALA A 36 -15.44 -14.79 7.27
N LYS A 37 -15.61 -14.72 8.60
CA LYS A 37 -16.82 -15.20 9.29
C LYS A 37 -18.11 -14.53 8.80
N LYS A 38 -18.02 -13.28 8.30
CA LYS A 38 -19.18 -12.56 7.72
C LYS A 38 -19.42 -12.98 6.27
N ILE A 39 -18.36 -13.11 5.46
CA ILE A 39 -18.45 -13.44 4.03
C ILE A 39 -19.00 -14.86 3.83
N PHE A 40 -18.56 -15.84 4.61
CA PHE A 40 -19.01 -17.23 4.47
C PHE A 40 -20.37 -17.50 5.12
N LYS A 41 -21.00 -16.51 5.73
CA LYS A 41 -22.37 -16.64 6.19
C LYS A 41 -23.31 -16.71 4.97
N ARG A 42 -23.99 -17.87 4.82
CA ARG A 42 -25.02 -18.08 3.81
C ARG A 42 -26.08 -16.97 3.87
N LYS A 43 -26.31 -16.27 2.77
CA LYS A 43 -27.26 -15.16 2.70
C LYS A 43 -28.52 -15.61 1.97
N ARG A 44 -29.67 -15.58 2.66
CA ARG A 44 -30.96 -15.81 2.00
C ARG A 44 -31.27 -14.63 1.08
N MET A 45 -31.67 -14.95 -0.14
CA MET A 45 -32.09 -13.98 -1.16
C MET A 45 -33.61 -14.00 -1.29
N PRO A 46 -34.27 -12.91 -1.72
CA PRO A 46 -35.68 -12.90 -1.99
C PRO A 46 -36.01 -13.81 -3.18
N GLY A 47 -37.22 -14.39 -3.16
CA GLY A 47 -37.72 -15.24 -4.25
C GLY A 47 -39.22 -15.38 -4.18
N PRO A 48 -39.85 -16.02 -5.21
CA PRO A 48 -41.27 -16.33 -5.20
C PRO A 48 -41.60 -17.38 -4.13
N SER A 49 -42.87 -17.48 -3.77
CA SER A 49 -43.36 -18.53 -2.87
C SER A 49 -43.07 -19.91 -3.44
N GLY A 50 -42.49 -20.80 -2.61
CA GLY A 50 -42.08 -22.14 -3.02
C GLY A 50 -40.64 -22.25 -3.48
N GLU A 51 -39.87 -21.19 -3.44
CA GLU A 51 -38.43 -21.22 -3.69
C GLU A 51 -37.60 -20.75 -2.48
N GLU A 52 -36.51 -21.44 -2.27
CA GLU A 52 -35.45 -20.99 -1.35
C GLU A 52 -34.21 -20.63 -2.15
N ASN A 53 -33.83 -19.37 -2.05
CA ASN A 53 -32.69 -18.82 -2.78
C ASN A 53 -31.59 -18.37 -1.80
N TYR A 54 -30.35 -18.75 -2.08
CA TYR A 54 -29.21 -18.42 -1.26
C TYR A 54 -28.02 -17.97 -2.09
N LEU A 55 -27.26 -17.03 -1.56
CA LEU A 55 -25.95 -16.65 -2.06
C LEU A 55 -24.88 -17.16 -1.09
N GLU A 56 -23.88 -17.82 -1.62
CA GLU A 56 -22.75 -18.40 -0.90
C GLU A 56 -21.43 -18.01 -1.57
N HIS A 57 -20.34 -18.06 -0.82
CA HIS A 57 -19.01 -17.81 -1.34
C HIS A 57 -18.15 -19.08 -1.25
N ALA A 58 -17.34 -19.31 -2.28
CA ALA A 58 -16.41 -20.43 -2.35
C ALA A 58 -15.01 -19.94 -2.71
N PRO A 59 -13.94 -20.64 -2.30
CA PRO A 59 -12.57 -20.28 -2.69
C PRO A 59 -12.39 -20.41 -4.21
N LYS A 60 -11.49 -19.56 -4.76
CA LYS A 60 -11.13 -19.62 -6.20
C LYS A 60 -10.11 -20.70 -6.52
N GLY A 61 -9.22 -21.06 -5.56
CA GLY A 61 -8.18 -22.07 -5.77
C GLY A 61 -6.82 -21.69 -5.19
N THR A 62 -5.75 -21.75 -5.96
CA THR A 62 -4.40 -21.38 -5.49
C THR A 62 -4.07 -19.95 -5.82
N PHE A 63 -3.77 -19.14 -4.79
CA PHE A 63 -3.28 -17.77 -4.95
C PHE A 63 -1.76 -17.70 -4.88
N LEU A 64 -1.16 -16.94 -5.79
CA LEU A 64 0.23 -16.52 -5.71
C LEU A 64 0.31 -15.17 -5.01
N CYS A 65 0.90 -15.13 -3.82
CA CYS A 65 1.12 -13.92 -3.04
C CYS A 65 2.55 -13.44 -3.23
N ILE A 66 2.74 -12.31 -3.89
CA ILE A 66 4.05 -11.69 -4.16
C ILE A 66 4.11 -10.39 -3.39
N SER A 67 4.94 -10.33 -2.36
CA SER A 67 5.05 -9.17 -1.47
C SER A 67 6.35 -8.38 -1.69
N PRO A 68 6.35 -7.09 -1.33
CA PRO A 68 7.50 -6.21 -1.50
C PRO A 68 8.49 -6.35 -0.33
N TRP A 69 9.67 -5.77 -0.51
CA TRP A 69 10.71 -5.73 0.52
C TRP A 69 10.48 -4.63 1.58
N ASN A 70 9.72 -3.58 1.27
CA ASN A 70 9.56 -2.43 2.16
C ASN A 70 8.57 -2.64 3.33
N PHE A 71 7.66 -3.62 3.20
CA PHE A 71 6.81 -4.16 4.27
C PHE A 71 6.84 -5.69 4.22
N PRO A 72 8.02 -6.28 4.50
CA PRO A 72 8.25 -7.71 4.28
C PRO A 72 7.49 -8.61 5.25
N LEU A 73 7.03 -8.08 6.38
CA LEU A 73 6.22 -8.77 7.36
C LEU A 73 4.73 -8.49 7.17
N ALA A 74 4.31 -7.23 7.28
CA ALA A 74 2.89 -6.89 7.34
C ALA A 74 2.15 -7.19 6.04
N ILE A 75 2.66 -6.76 4.89
CA ILE A 75 2.02 -7.01 3.59
C ILE A 75 2.07 -8.50 3.24
N PHE A 76 3.19 -9.17 3.54
CA PHE A 76 3.33 -10.62 3.31
C PHE A 76 2.29 -11.41 4.11
N VAL A 77 2.18 -11.14 5.41
CA VAL A 77 1.18 -11.75 6.30
C VAL A 77 -0.24 -11.42 5.84
N GLY A 78 -0.50 -10.17 5.48
CA GLY A 78 -1.82 -9.71 5.03
C GLY A 78 -2.32 -10.45 3.78
N GLN A 79 -1.48 -10.57 2.75
CA GLN A 79 -1.81 -11.31 1.51
C GLN A 79 -2.05 -12.79 1.79
N ILE A 80 -1.15 -13.44 2.54
CA ILE A 80 -1.26 -14.87 2.91
C ILE A 80 -2.54 -15.11 3.70
N THR A 81 -2.80 -14.30 4.72
CA THR A 81 -3.97 -14.45 5.60
C THR A 81 -5.26 -14.28 4.82
N ALA A 82 -5.36 -13.24 3.96
CA ALA A 82 -6.56 -12.99 3.15
C ALA A 82 -6.91 -14.20 2.26
N ALA A 83 -5.90 -14.80 1.61
CA ALA A 83 -6.09 -15.98 0.77
C ALA A 83 -6.44 -17.24 1.59
N LEU A 84 -5.75 -17.48 2.72
CA LEU A 84 -5.98 -18.67 3.56
C LEU A 84 -7.34 -18.65 4.25
N VAL A 85 -7.75 -17.51 4.86
CA VAL A 85 -9.03 -17.44 5.58
C VAL A 85 -10.24 -17.54 4.65
N THR A 86 -10.04 -17.32 3.35
CA THR A 86 -11.07 -17.51 2.31
C THR A 86 -11.03 -18.89 1.66
N GLY A 87 -10.26 -19.83 2.24
CA GLY A 87 -10.22 -21.24 1.85
C GLY A 87 -9.32 -21.55 0.65
N ASN A 88 -8.49 -20.61 0.21
CA ASN A 88 -7.56 -20.84 -0.89
C ASN A 88 -6.23 -21.45 -0.41
N ASN A 89 -5.54 -22.14 -1.31
CA ASN A 89 -4.14 -22.46 -1.13
C ASN A 89 -3.26 -21.26 -1.50
N VAL A 90 -2.07 -21.19 -0.90
CA VAL A 90 -1.15 -20.06 -1.10
C VAL A 90 0.23 -20.55 -1.52
N ILE A 91 0.75 -19.95 -2.58
CA ILE A 91 2.18 -19.92 -2.91
C ILE A 91 2.67 -18.52 -2.52
N ALA A 92 3.47 -18.44 -1.47
CA ALA A 92 4.00 -17.20 -0.94
C ALA A 92 5.40 -16.94 -1.48
N LYS A 93 5.60 -15.81 -2.15
CA LYS A 93 6.88 -15.37 -2.69
C LYS A 93 7.26 -14.01 -2.11
N PRO A 94 8.13 -13.96 -1.08
CA PRO A 94 8.68 -12.70 -0.58
C PRO A 94 9.60 -12.06 -1.61
N ALA A 95 9.91 -10.78 -1.42
CA ALA A 95 10.98 -10.12 -2.17
C ALA A 95 12.33 -10.78 -1.88
N GLU A 96 13.24 -10.75 -2.86
CA GLU A 96 14.57 -11.35 -2.73
C GLU A 96 15.43 -10.68 -1.65
N ASP A 97 15.30 -9.34 -1.50
CA ASP A 97 16.03 -8.56 -0.50
C ASP A 97 15.59 -8.89 0.95
N THR A 98 14.44 -9.55 1.16
CA THR A 98 13.84 -9.82 2.48
C THR A 98 13.32 -11.26 2.57
N SER A 99 14.10 -12.20 2.06
CA SER A 99 13.68 -13.60 1.96
C SER A 99 13.75 -14.34 3.29
N ILE A 100 14.65 -14.00 4.21
CA ILE A 100 14.81 -14.68 5.50
C ILE A 100 13.59 -14.44 6.38
N ILE A 101 13.11 -13.20 6.46
CA ILE A 101 11.89 -12.90 7.23
C ILE A 101 10.68 -13.62 6.63
N GLY A 102 10.60 -13.74 5.30
CA GLY A 102 9.57 -14.53 4.63
C GLY A 102 9.60 -16.01 5.02
N CYS A 103 10.81 -16.61 5.12
CA CYS A 103 11.01 -17.98 5.59
C CYS A 103 10.51 -18.16 7.03
N GLU A 104 10.91 -17.28 7.94
CA GLU A 104 10.51 -17.36 9.35
C GLU A 104 9.01 -17.15 9.53
N VAL A 105 8.40 -16.24 8.77
CA VAL A 105 6.95 -16.03 8.80
C VAL A 105 6.20 -17.29 8.37
N VAL A 106 6.59 -17.94 7.27
CA VAL A 106 5.94 -19.18 6.82
C VAL A 106 6.14 -20.31 7.82
N LYS A 107 7.31 -20.40 8.45
CA LYS A 107 7.57 -21.35 9.54
C LYS A 107 6.63 -21.11 10.72
N ILE A 108 6.45 -19.85 11.16
CA ILE A 108 5.52 -19.49 12.24
C ILE A 108 4.08 -19.89 11.87
N PHE A 109 3.63 -19.67 10.63
CA PHE A 109 2.31 -20.14 10.19
C PHE A 109 2.17 -21.65 10.32
N HIS A 110 3.17 -22.44 9.93
CA HIS A 110 3.14 -23.90 10.04
C HIS A 110 3.17 -24.38 11.50
N GLU A 111 4.01 -23.77 12.35
CA GLU A 111 4.08 -24.06 13.78
C GLU A 111 2.76 -23.68 14.50
N SER A 112 2.04 -22.70 13.96
CA SER A 112 0.71 -22.28 14.45
C SER A 112 -0.44 -23.16 13.90
N GLY A 113 -0.14 -24.20 13.14
CA GLY A 113 -1.13 -25.18 12.69
C GLY A 113 -1.62 -25.01 11.23
N VAL A 114 -1.09 -24.06 10.45
CA VAL A 114 -1.42 -23.95 9.02
C VAL A 114 -0.81 -25.15 8.27
N PRO A 115 -1.62 -25.98 7.55
CA PRO A 115 -1.10 -27.15 6.86
C PRO A 115 -0.06 -26.80 5.80
N LYS A 116 1.02 -27.59 5.70
CA LYS A 116 2.03 -27.44 4.66
C LYS A 116 1.48 -27.62 3.24
N SER A 117 0.33 -28.28 3.08
CA SER A 117 -0.40 -28.38 1.80
C SER A 117 -1.10 -27.08 1.42
N ALA A 118 -1.54 -26.27 2.38
CA ALA A 118 -2.26 -25.02 2.15
C ALA A 118 -1.34 -23.82 1.93
N LEU A 119 -0.14 -23.81 2.49
CA LEU A 119 0.82 -22.72 2.35
C LEU A 119 2.19 -23.26 1.90
N LYS A 120 2.69 -22.76 0.79
CA LYS A 120 4.03 -23.08 0.25
C LYS A 120 4.84 -21.81 0.09
N LEU A 121 6.12 -21.87 0.47
CA LEU A 121 7.08 -20.80 0.23
C LEU A 121 7.86 -21.08 -1.03
N VAL A 122 8.05 -20.08 -1.87
CA VAL A 122 8.93 -20.12 -3.03
C VAL A 122 9.86 -18.90 -2.98
N LEU A 123 11.16 -19.16 -2.93
CA LEU A 123 12.18 -18.12 -3.00
C LEU A 123 12.65 -17.95 -4.45
N GLY A 124 13.09 -16.75 -4.77
CA GLY A 124 13.66 -16.45 -6.08
C GLY A 124 13.40 -15.02 -6.55
N ASP A 125 14.02 -14.69 -7.66
CA ASP A 125 14.00 -13.41 -8.30
C ASP A 125 12.71 -13.18 -9.15
N LYS A 126 12.75 -12.11 -9.96
CA LYS A 126 11.66 -11.77 -10.91
C LYS A 126 11.38 -12.87 -11.95
N LYS A 127 12.39 -13.72 -12.30
CA LYS A 127 12.18 -14.79 -13.30
C LYS A 127 11.24 -15.85 -12.73
N ILE A 128 11.46 -16.27 -11.48
CA ILE A 128 10.60 -17.22 -10.78
C ILE A 128 9.18 -16.65 -10.63
N GLY A 129 9.05 -15.37 -10.26
CA GLY A 129 7.74 -14.69 -10.20
C GLY A 129 7.00 -14.73 -11.55
N ASN A 130 7.68 -14.42 -12.64
CA ASN A 130 7.12 -14.46 -13.99
C ASN A 130 6.67 -15.88 -14.41
N GLU A 131 7.47 -16.91 -14.12
CA GLU A 131 7.08 -18.28 -14.44
C GLU A 131 5.87 -18.76 -13.63
N LEU A 132 5.82 -18.41 -12.35
CA LEU A 132 4.66 -18.74 -11.51
C LEU A 132 3.36 -18.07 -12.00
N THR A 133 3.42 -16.81 -12.46
CA THR A 133 2.23 -16.10 -12.95
C THR A 133 1.64 -16.70 -14.24
N LYS A 134 2.45 -17.38 -15.04
CA LYS A 134 1.99 -18.09 -16.26
C LYS A 134 1.38 -19.46 -15.97
N ASN A 135 1.57 -20.02 -14.78
CA ASN A 135 1.12 -21.37 -14.45
C ASN A 135 -0.41 -21.45 -14.39
N SER A 136 -1.01 -22.42 -15.11
CA SER A 136 -2.47 -22.59 -15.20
C SER A 136 -3.14 -22.94 -13.88
N LEU A 137 -2.41 -23.51 -12.91
CA LEU A 137 -2.93 -23.86 -11.59
C LEU A 137 -3.13 -22.65 -10.66
N ILE A 138 -2.58 -21.48 -11.01
CA ILE A 138 -2.79 -20.25 -10.26
C ILE A 138 -4.17 -19.69 -10.62
N ALA A 139 -5.03 -19.52 -9.62
CA ALA A 139 -6.36 -18.96 -9.76
C ALA A 139 -6.38 -17.43 -9.64
N GLY A 140 -5.38 -16.85 -8.97
CA GLY A 140 -5.23 -15.42 -8.82
C GLY A 140 -3.88 -15.02 -8.24
N VAL A 141 -3.55 -13.74 -8.36
CA VAL A 141 -2.31 -13.16 -7.84
C VAL A 141 -2.64 -11.99 -6.93
N ALA A 142 -2.10 -12.00 -5.72
CA ALA A 142 -2.03 -10.83 -4.83
C ALA A 142 -0.59 -10.31 -4.91
N PHE A 143 -0.44 -9.09 -5.40
CA PHE A 143 0.84 -8.47 -5.70
C PHE A 143 0.96 -7.10 -5.06
N THR A 144 2.08 -6.82 -4.42
CA THR A 144 2.46 -5.46 -4.04
C THR A 144 3.89 -5.19 -4.51
N GLY A 145 4.09 -4.08 -5.23
CA GLY A 145 5.39 -3.73 -5.79
C GLY A 145 5.30 -2.61 -6.83
N SER A 146 6.19 -2.60 -7.84
CA SER A 146 6.19 -1.56 -8.87
C SER A 146 5.04 -1.71 -9.87
N SER A 147 4.53 -0.60 -10.40
CA SER A 147 3.52 -0.57 -11.46
C SER A 147 3.99 -1.29 -12.73
N PHE A 148 5.30 -1.25 -13.04
CA PHE A 148 5.88 -2.01 -14.14
C PHE A 148 5.70 -3.53 -13.94
N ALA A 149 6.01 -4.04 -12.74
CA ALA A 149 5.84 -5.46 -12.44
C ALA A 149 4.37 -5.88 -12.44
N ALA A 150 3.46 -5.04 -11.89
CA ALA A 150 2.02 -5.29 -11.95
C ALA A 150 1.50 -5.42 -13.37
N LYS A 151 1.90 -4.52 -14.28
CA LYS A 151 1.56 -4.59 -15.71
C LYS A 151 2.08 -5.87 -16.38
N GLN A 152 3.31 -6.29 -16.04
CA GLN A 152 3.88 -7.55 -16.56
C GLN A 152 3.13 -8.78 -16.05
N ILE A 153 2.77 -8.79 -14.76
CA ILE A 153 1.94 -9.87 -14.18
C ILE A 153 0.58 -9.91 -14.89
N ASN A 154 -0.08 -8.78 -15.05
CA ASN A 154 -1.38 -8.71 -15.74
C ASN A 154 -1.31 -9.28 -17.16
N LYS A 155 -0.26 -8.93 -17.91
CA LYS A 155 0.00 -9.49 -19.24
C LYS A 155 0.19 -11.00 -19.19
N ASN A 156 1.03 -11.52 -18.27
CA ASN A 156 1.26 -12.96 -18.12
C ASN A 156 -0.05 -13.71 -17.79
N LEU A 157 -0.91 -13.11 -16.95
CA LEU A 157 -2.21 -13.71 -16.61
C LEU A 157 -3.16 -13.74 -17.81
N ALA A 158 -3.21 -12.66 -18.60
CA ALA A 158 -4.03 -12.58 -19.82
C ALA A 158 -3.56 -13.55 -20.90
N ASP A 159 -2.25 -13.73 -21.07
CA ASP A 159 -1.64 -14.64 -22.06
C ASP A 159 -1.70 -16.12 -21.62
N SER A 160 -2.06 -16.42 -20.37
CA SER A 160 -2.08 -17.80 -19.86
C SER A 160 -3.35 -18.54 -20.32
N ASN A 161 -3.16 -19.82 -20.70
CA ASN A 161 -4.29 -20.70 -20.98
C ASN A 161 -5.11 -21.01 -19.70
N GLY A 162 -6.42 -21.17 -19.83
CA GLY A 162 -7.32 -21.58 -18.75
C GLY A 162 -8.31 -20.49 -18.33
N PRO A 163 -8.85 -20.56 -17.10
CA PRO A 163 -9.81 -19.58 -16.60
C PRO A 163 -9.23 -18.17 -16.48
N ILE A 164 -10.08 -17.15 -16.61
CA ILE A 164 -9.70 -15.75 -16.34
C ILE A 164 -9.29 -15.63 -14.87
N LYS A 165 -8.08 -15.14 -14.63
CA LYS A 165 -7.45 -15.07 -13.31
C LYS A 165 -7.64 -13.69 -12.68
N SER A 166 -7.76 -13.66 -11.36
CA SER A 166 -7.82 -12.40 -10.60
C SER A 166 -6.44 -11.82 -10.39
N LEU A 167 -6.29 -10.51 -10.60
CA LEU A 167 -5.12 -9.73 -10.17
C LEU A 167 -5.56 -8.72 -9.12
N ILE A 168 -4.96 -8.82 -7.93
CA ILE A 168 -5.06 -7.84 -6.85
C ILE A 168 -3.68 -7.18 -6.80
N ALA A 169 -3.57 -5.97 -7.33
CA ALA A 169 -2.30 -5.25 -7.38
C ALA A 169 -2.38 -3.96 -6.57
N GLU A 170 -1.37 -3.76 -5.74
CA GLU A 170 -1.08 -2.51 -5.04
C GLU A 170 0.32 -2.05 -5.44
N THR A 171 0.42 -0.80 -5.91
CA THR A 171 1.68 -0.28 -6.46
C THR A 171 2.03 1.07 -5.85
N GLY A 172 3.06 1.73 -6.39
CA GLY A 172 3.54 2.99 -5.88
C GLY A 172 2.66 4.20 -6.18
N GLY A 173 3.15 5.39 -5.82
CA GLY A 173 2.45 6.65 -6.02
C GLY A 173 3.39 7.84 -6.09
N GLN A 174 3.01 8.86 -6.86
CA GLN A 174 3.56 10.21 -6.77
C GLN A 174 2.70 11.04 -5.81
N ASN A 175 2.65 10.59 -4.55
CA ASN A 175 1.74 11.12 -3.55
C ASN A 175 2.01 12.60 -3.27
N ALA A 176 0.95 13.40 -3.25
CA ALA A 176 1.03 14.83 -3.07
C ALA A 176 0.37 15.29 -1.76
N MET A 177 0.83 16.42 -1.25
CA MET A 177 0.18 17.15 -0.16
C MET A 177 0.01 18.60 -0.55
N ILE A 178 -1.19 19.15 -0.34
CA ILE A 178 -1.52 20.55 -0.60
C ILE A 178 -1.65 21.28 0.75
N VAL A 179 -0.91 22.37 0.88
CA VAL A 179 -0.87 23.21 2.09
C VAL A 179 -1.32 24.61 1.72
N ASP A 180 -2.39 25.10 2.34
CA ASP A 180 -2.86 26.48 2.15
C ASP A 180 -2.46 27.42 3.31
N SER A 181 -2.63 28.73 3.08
CA SER A 181 -2.26 29.76 4.02
C SER A 181 -3.01 29.74 5.37
N SER A 182 -4.08 28.94 5.49
CA SER A 182 -4.83 28.80 6.73
C SER A 182 -4.35 27.65 7.62
N SER A 183 -3.40 26.81 7.14
CA SER A 183 -2.90 25.64 7.84
C SER A 183 -2.15 25.95 9.14
N LEU A 184 -2.05 24.96 10.02
CA LEU A 184 -1.25 25.04 11.25
C LEU A 184 0.18 24.63 10.95
N LYS A 185 1.09 25.59 10.91
CA LYS A 185 2.46 25.43 10.44
C LYS A 185 3.22 24.29 11.12
N GLU A 186 3.26 24.25 12.44
CA GLU A 186 4.02 23.27 13.21
C GLU A 186 3.53 21.85 12.94
N GLN A 187 2.21 21.66 12.83
CA GLN A 187 1.63 20.37 12.47
C GLN A 187 1.98 19.97 11.05
N VAL A 188 1.91 20.92 10.10
CA VAL A 188 2.27 20.64 8.70
C VAL A 188 3.71 20.18 8.59
N ILE A 189 4.65 20.85 9.25
CA ILE A 189 6.08 20.51 9.19
C ILE A 189 6.32 19.09 9.73
N ASP A 190 5.75 18.75 10.90
CA ASP A 190 5.86 17.40 11.46
C ASP A 190 5.25 16.34 10.52
N ASP A 191 4.04 16.58 10.03
CA ASP A 191 3.33 15.67 9.13
C ASP A 191 4.05 15.49 7.77
N VAL A 192 4.65 16.56 7.23
CA VAL A 192 5.46 16.52 5.99
C VAL A 192 6.71 15.68 6.19
N ILE A 193 7.49 15.93 7.26
CA ILE A 193 8.73 15.19 7.52
C ILE A 193 8.42 13.71 7.74
N ARG A 194 7.41 13.40 8.56
CA ARG A 194 6.97 12.03 8.78
C ARG A 194 6.53 11.34 7.49
N SER A 195 5.77 12.04 6.67
CA SER A 195 5.26 11.48 5.41
C SER A 195 6.34 11.28 4.36
N ALA A 196 7.33 12.16 4.28
CA ALA A 196 8.36 12.11 3.25
C ALA A 196 9.56 11.22 3.60
N PHE A 197 9.98 11.20 4.88
CA PHE A 197 11.31 10.71 5.23
C PHE A 197 11.33 9.49 6.16
N LEU A 198 10.26 9.16 6.89
CA LEU A 198 10.22 7.93 7.68
C LEU A 198 10.45 6.70 6.79
N SER A 199 11.13 5.68 7.33
CA SER A 199 11.60 4.51 6.59
C SER A 199 12.47 4.90 5.38
N ALA A 200 13.23 6.00 5.48
CA ALA A 200 14.02 6.59 4.38
C ALA A 200 13.18 6.89 3.12
N GLY A 201 11.91 7.29 3.28
CA GLY A 201 10.97 7.53 2.17
C GLY A 201 10.60 6.27 1.37
N GLN A 202 10.92 5.07 1.86
CA GLN A 202 10.71 3.81 1.19
C GLN A 202 9.33 3.20 1.48
N ARG A 203 8.28 4.03 1.42
CA ARG A 203 6.87 3.63 1.53
C ARG A 203 6.12 4.00 0.26
N CYS A 204 5.19 3.15 -0.15
CA CYS A 204 4.29 3.45 -1.27
C CYS A 204 3.44 4.70 -1.00
N SER A 205 3.09 4.95 0.27
CA SER A 205 2.34 6.12 0.73
C SER A 205 3.21 7.37 1.01
N ALA A 206 4.54 7.29 0.85
CA ALA A 206 5.41 8.41 1.19
C ALA A 206 5.12 9.65 0.35
N LEU A 207 5.19 10.83 0.98
CA LEU A 207 5.02 12.12 0.33
C LEU A 207 6.17 12.36 -0.66
N ARG A 208 5.83 12.59 -1.92
CA ARG A 208 6.79 12.87 -2.99
C ARG A 208 6.76 14.33 -3.42
N VAL A 209 5.57 14.96 -3.36
CA VAL A 209 5.35 16.32 -3.84
C VAL A 209 4.57 17.12 -2.80
N LEU A 210 5.16 18.21 -2.34
CA LEU A 210 4.55 19.15 -1.42
C LEU A 210 4.21 20.44 -2.15
N TYR A 211 2.92 20.72 -2.33
CA TYR A 211 2.44 21.98 -2.85
C TYR A 211 2.16 22.94 -1.70
N VAL A 212 2.83 24.08 -1.68
CA VAL A 212 2.64 25.11 -0.65
C VAL A 212 2.18 26.42 -1.30
N GLN A 213 1.13 27.01 -0.73
CA GLN A 213 0.61 28.29 -1.21
C GLN A 213 1.70 29.38 -1.14
N ASP A 214 1.84 30.17 -2.21
CA ASP A 214 3.00 31.04 -2.44
C ASP A 214 3.26 32.03 -1.29
N GLU A 215 2.20 32.59 -0.69
CA GLU A 215 2.29 33.58 0.37
C GLU A 215 2.96 33.07 1.66
N ILE A 216 2.95 31.74 1.88
CA ILE A 216 3.54 31.12 3.06
C ILE A 216 4.75 30.25 2.74
N ALA A 217 5.10 30.12 1.46
CA ALA A 217 6.07 29.14 1.00
C ALA A 217 7.49 29.36 1.56
N ASP A 218 7.95 30.61 1.69
CA ASP A 218 9.28 30.88 2.22
C ASP A 218 9.36 30.54 3.71
N GLU A 219 8.33 30.88 4.48
CA GLU A 219 8.25 30.55 5.89
C GLU A 219 8.28 29.03 6.11
N TYR A 220 7.48 28.26 5.32
CA TYR A 220 7.45 26.80 5.41
C TYR A 220 8.75 26.15 4.96
N TRP A 221 9.41 26.72 3.95
CA TRP A 221 10.73 26.28 3.53
C TRP A 221 11.78 26.38 4.64
N ASP A 222 11.82 27.50 5.36
CA ASP A 222 12.78 27.74 6.43
C ASP A 222 12.51 26.79 7.61
N TYR A 223 11.26 26.65 8.04
CA TYR A 223 10.89 25.71 9.11
C TYR A 223 11.16 24.25 8.73
N LEU A 224 10.90 23.87 7.48
CA LEU A 224 11.22 22.52 6.99
C LEU A 224 12.72 22.26 7.02
N ASN A 225 13.53 23.25 6.66
CA ASN A 225 14.98 23.14 6.75
C ASN A 225 15.46 22.93 8.20
N GLU A 226 14.99 23.75 9.14
CA GLU A 226 15.37 23.64 10.55
C GLU A 226 14.92 22.29 11.14
N ALA A 227 13.65 21.93 10.98
CA ALA A 227 13.08 20.71 11.54
C ALA A 227 13.73 19.44 10.97
N LEU A 228 14.11 19.45 9.68
CA LEU A 228 14.75 18.30 9.06
C LEU A 228 16.13 18.01 9.69
N GLN A 229 16.86 19.01 10.17
CA GLN A 229 18.18 18.83 10.78
C GLN A 229 18.13 18.10 12.14
N GLU A 230 17.00 18.08 12.82
CA GLU A 230 16.82 17.42 14.11
C GLU A 230 16.72 15.88 14.00
N TYR A 231 16.51 15.35 12.81
CA TYR A 231 16.36 13.91 12.59
C TYR A 231 17.70 13.19 12.58
N THR A 232 17.76 12.04 13.24
CA THR A 232 18.98 11.23 13.32
C THR A 232 18.99 10.15 12.23
N ILE A 233 20.00 10.19 11.38
CA ILE A 233 20.27 9.17 10.34
C ILE A 233 21.34 8.23 10.84
N GLY A 234 21.18 6.92 10.71
CA GLY A 234 22.21 5.98 11.15
C GLY A 234 21.76 4.53 11.30
N ASP A 235 22.48 3.81 12.14
CA ASP A 235 22.22 2.39 12.40
C ASP A 235 20.83 2.19 13.02
N PRO A 236 19.92 1.49 12.32
CA PRO A 236 18.54 1.30 12.76
C PRO A 236 18.39 0.45 14.04
N ASN A 237 19.46 -0.21 14.51
CA ASN A 237 19.47 -0.88 15.82
C ASN A 237 19.44 0.12 17.00
N LEU A 238 19.78 1.38 16.77
CA LEU A 238 19.86 2.40 17.82
C LEU A 238 18.49 3.09 18.00
N PRO A 239 17.94 3.14 19.24
CA PRO A 239 16.61 3.72 19.50
C PRO A 239 16.44 5.20 19.09
N LYS A 240 17.53 5.95 19.03
CA LYS A 240 17.55 7.37 18.65
C LYS A 240 17.50 7.60 17.14
N VAL A 241 17.65 6.56 16.33
CA VAL A 241 17.68 6.69 14.87
C VAL A 241 16.26 6.77 14.32
N ASP A 242 16.01 7.79 13.51
CA ASP A 242 14.74 8.05 12.87
C ASP A 242 14.73 7.54 11.42
N ILE A 243 15.87 7.58 10.73
CA ILE A 243 16.00 7.27 9.31
C ILE A 243 17.12 6.23 9.10
N GLY A 244 16.74 5.08 8.59
CA GLY A 244 17.64 3.97 8.26
C GLY A 244 18.22 4.05 6.83
N PRO A 245 18.84 2.96 6.35
CA PRO A 245 19.46 2.89 5.03
C PRO A 245 18.43 2.68 3.91
N ILE A 246 18.88 2.90 2.67
CA ILE A 246 18.24 2.42 1.44
C ILE A 246 18.44 0.90 1.32
N ILE A 247 17.44 0.20 0.79
CA ILE A 247 17.40 -1.26 0.77
C ILE A 247 18.62 -1.91 0.11
N ASN A 248 19.08 -1.38 -1.03
CA ASN A 248 20.20 -1.92 -1.76
C ASN A 248 20.91 -0.88 -2.63
N LYS A 249 22.08 -1.28 -3.17
CA LYS A 249 22.90 -0.40 -4.00
C LYS A 249 22.21 0.07 -5.29
N ASN A 250 21.45 -0.81 -5.96
CA ASN A 250 20.77 -0.45 -7.20
C ASN A 250 19.72 0.65 -6.97
N SER A 251 18.98 0.56 -5.88
CA SER A 251 18.02 1.60 -5.47
C SER A 251 18.74 2.89 -5.12
N LYS A 252 19.83 2.83 -4.35
CA LYS A 252 20.66 3.98 -4.04
C LYS A 252 21.19 4.68 -5.31
N ASP A 253 21.75 3.93 -6.24
CA ASP A 253 22.34 4.47 -7.46
C ASP A 253 21.28 5.19 -8.35
N ARG A 254 20.05 4.67 -8.40
CA ARG A 254 18.93 5.35 -9.10
C ARG A 254 18.56 6.66 -8.42
N LEU A 255 18.43 6.67 -7.09
CA LEU A 255 18.13 7.89 -6.34
C LEU A 255 19.22 8.94 -6.49
N LEU A 256 20.50 8.55 -6.47
CA LEU A 256 21.62 9.47 -6.68
C LEU A 256 21.64 10.08 -8.07
N LYS A 257 21.19 9.34 -9.11
CA LYS A 257 21.03 9.90 -10.46
C LYS A 257 19.96 11.00 -10.47
N HIS A 258 18.81 10.76 -9.88
CA HIS A 258 17.74 11.73 -9.76
C HIS A 258 18.18 12.97 -8.98
N ILE A 259 18.80 12.79 -7.82
CA ILE A 259 19.39 13.87 -7.01
C ILE A 259 20.38 14.69 -7.83
N SER A 260 21.28 14.03 -8.56
CA SER A 260 22.28 14.73 -9.39
C SER A 260 21.68 15.51 -10.54
N ALA A 261 20.57 15.05 -11.10
CA ALA A 261 19.83 15.78 -12.14
C ALA A 261 19.15 17.01 -11.55
N LEU A 262 18.42 16.88 -10.44
CA LEU A 262 17.70 17.98 -9.81
C LEU A 262 18.63 19.04 -9.18
N LYS A 263 19.79 18.66 -8.65
CA LYS A 263 20.80 19.64 -8.16
C LYS A 263 21.24 20.66 -9.23
N LYS A 264 21.01 20.35 -10.53
CA LYS A 264 21.34 21.27 -11.65
C LYS A 264 20.19 22.18 -12.06
N SER A 265 18.96 21.81 -11.76
CA SER A 265 17.75 22.49 -12.27
C SER A 265 16.81 23.01 -11.18
N ALA A 266 16.95 22.54 -9.94
CA ALA A 266 16.12 23.00 -8.83
C ALA A 266 16.45 24.47 -8.46
N LYS A 267 15.41 25.22 -8.08
CA LYS A 267 15.56 26.62 -7.64
C LYS A 267 16.30 26.73 -6.32
N ARG A 268 15.93 25.89 -5.36
CA ARG A 268 16.54 25.80 -4.03
C ARG A 268 16.64 24.34 -3.60
N THR A 269 17.53 24.07 -2.67
CA THR A 269 17.73 22.73 -2.11
C THR A 269 17.93 22.80 -0.61
N ILE A 270 17.22 21.96 0.15
CA ILE A 270 17.53 21.63 1.54
C ILE A 270 18.17 20.25 1.53
N GLU A 271 19.31 20.11 2.20
CA GLU A 271 19.98 18.81 2.37
C GLU A 271 20.32 18.64 3.84
N HIS A 272 20.00 17.50 4.42
CA HIS A 272 20.34 17.20 5.81
C HIS A 272 21.87 17.12 5.98
N HIS A 273 22.39 17.65 7.09
CA HIS A 273 23.84 17.79 7.36
C HIS A 273 24.59 16.47 7.59
N HIS A 274 23.90 15.34 7.58
CA HIS A 274 24.56 14.04 7.75
C HIS A 274 25.56 13.81 6.63
N LYS A 275 26.84 13.61 7.00
CA LYS A 275 27.90 13.30 6.03
C LYS A 275 27.69 11.90 5.46
N GLN A 276 27.44 11.82 4.17
CA GLN A 276 27.32 10.55 3.46
C GLN A 276 28.68 9.86 3.40
N ASP A 277 28.79 8.68 4.01
CA ASP A 277 29.92 7.78 3.77
C ASP A 277 29.79 7.12 2.39
N LYS A 278 30.80 7.25 1.54
CA LYS A 278 30.78 6.77 0.15
C LYS A 278 30.57 5.25 -0.01
N GLY A 279 30.68 4.47 1.06
CA GLY A 279 30.56 3.01 1.01
C GLY A 279 29.27 2.43 1.58
N ASN A 280 28.43 3.21 2.23
CA ASN A 280 27.22 2.74 2.88
C ASN A 280 25.93 2.96 2.04
N LEU A 281 24.79 2.41 2.49
CA LEU A 281 23.50 2.52 1.82
C LEU A 281 22.68 3.74 2.23
N PHE A 282 23.21 4.66 3.01
CA PHE A 282 22.47 5.84 3.44
C PHE A 282 22.39 6.91 2.35
N ILE A 283 21.25 7.60 2.30
CA ILE A 283 21.02 8.84 1.57
C ILE A 283 20.43 9.84 2.56
N SER A 284 21.04 11.02 2.65
CA SER A 284 20.48 12.11 3.47
C SER A 284 19.17 12.60 2.89
N PRO A 285 18.15 12.86 3.73
CA PRO A 285 16.94 13.53 3.30
C PRO A 285 17.24 14.81 2.53
N ILE A 286 16.54 15.00 1.42
CA ILE A 286 16.74 16.13 0.54
C ILE A 286 15.40 16.67 0.03
N VAL A 287 15.28 18.00 -0.01
CA VAL A 287 14.12 18.71 -0.58
C VAL A 287 14.57 19.55 -1.75
N PHE A 288 13.89 19.45 -2.87
CA PHE A 288 14.12 20.28 -4.04
C PHE A 288 12.94 21.19 -4.31
N GLU A 289 13.14 22.50 -4.41
CA GLU A 289 12.12 23.38 -4.96
C GLU A 289 12.17 23.31 -6.49
N ILE A 290 11.05 22.89 -7.08
CA ILE A 290 10.87 22.72 -8.53
C ILE A 290 9.65 23.49 -9.02
N ASP A 291 9.51 23.67 -10.35
CA ASP A 291 8.41 24.43 -10.94
C ASP A 291 7.11 23.62 -11.11
N SER A 292 7.23 22.32 -11.42
CA SER A 292 6.09 21.48 -11.76
C SER A 292 6.37 20.01 -11.46
N ILE A 293 5.32 19.26 -11.11
CA ILE A 293 5.35 17.80 -10.94
C ILE A 293 5.83 17.09 -12.23
N ASN A 294 5.66 17.70 -13.40
CA ASN A 294 6.11 17.17 -14.69
C ASN A 294 7.64 17.08 -14.82
N GLN A 295 8.41 17.64 -13.87
CA GLN A 295 9.86 17.45 -13.79
C GLN A 295 10.25 16.11 -13.11
N ILE A 296 9.25 15.32 -12.68
CA ILE A 296 9.45 14.04 -12.00
C ILE A 296 8.96 12.93 -12.94
N ASP A 297 9.90 12.27 -13.62
CA ASP A 297 9.58 11.26 -14.64
C ASP A 297 9.02 9.95 -14.05
N GLU A 298 9.45 9.58 -12.81
CA GLU A 298 9.06 8.32 -12.16
C GLU A 298 8.98 8.47 -10.63
N GLU A 299 8.37 7.49 -9.96
CA GLU A 299 8.38 7.43 -8.50
C GLU A 299 9.79 7.25 -7.96
N ASN A 300 10.26 8.23 -7.19
CA ASN A 300 11.57 8.19 -6.52
C ASN A 300 11.42 7.61 -5.10
N PHE A 301 11.62 6.29 -4.96
CA PHE A 301 11.36 5.53 -3.75
C PHE A 301 12.50 5.67 -2.72
N GLY A 302 12.65 6.88 -2.18
CA GLY A 302 13.71 7.27 -1.27
C GLY A 302 13.42 8.58 -0.54
N PRO A 303 14.35 9.09 0.28
CA PRO A 303 14.15 10.27 1.12
C PRO A 303 14.31 11.58 0.34
N ILE A 304 13.49 11.74 -0.70
CA ILE A 304 13.49 12.89 -1.60
C ILE A 304 12.10 13.48 -1.63
N LEU A 305 12.01 14.78 -1.35
CA LEU A 305 10.78 15.56 -1.40
C LEU A 305 10.91 16.66 -2.46
N HIS A 306 9.87 16.85 -3.26
CA HIS A 306 9.78 17.95 -4.23
C HIS A 306 8.81 18.99 -3.69
N PHE A 307 9.27 20.22 -3.56
CA PHE A 307 8.50 21.36 -3.08
C PHE A 307 8.08 22.22 -4.27
N ILE A 308 6.79 22.51 -4.38
CA ILE A 308 6.21 23.31 -5.47
C ILE A 308 5.38 24.43 -4.85
N ARG A 309 5.59 25.67 -5.30
CA ARG A 309 4.75 26.79 -4.94
C ARG A 309 3.54 26.85 -5.84
N TYR A 310 2.38 27.21 -5.30
CA TYR A 310 1.19 27.45 -6.10
C TYR A 310 0.47 28.71 -5.62
N LYS A 311 -0.22 29.39 -6.54
CA LYS A 311 -1.13 30.49 -6.21
C LYS A 311 -2.53 29.97 -5.95
N ASN A 312 -3.24 30.57 -5.00
CA ASN A 312 -4.57 30.10 -4.60
C ASN A 312 -5.57 30.00 -5.77
N GLU A 313 -5.50 30.94 -6.73
CA GLU A 313 -6.31 30.90 -7.96
C GLU A 313 -6.02 29.66 -8.84
N ASN A 314 -4.83 29.07 -8.76
CA ASN A 314 -4.40 27.92 -9.55
C ASN A 314 -4.67 26.58 -8.85
N LEU A 315 -5.42 26.55 -7.74
CA LEU A 315 -5.68 25.31 -6.99
C LEU A 315 -6.28 24.20 -7.87
N GLN A 316 -7.18 24.54 -8.80
CA GLN A 316 -7.74 23.52 -9.70
C GLN A 316 -6.69 22.93 -10.62
N GLN A 317 -5.81 23.77 -11.18
CA GLN A 317 -4.69 23.31 -11.99
C GLN A 317 -3.76 22.37 -11.21
N VAL A 318 -3.48 22.65 -9.93
CA VAL A 318 -2.68 21.74 -9.06
C VAL A 318 -3.34 20.37 -8.94
N ILE A 319 -4.67 20.33 -8.74
CA ILE A 319 -5.40 19.07 -8.62
C ILE A 319 -5.35 18.30 -9.96
N ASP A 320 -5.52 19.01 -11.08
CA ASP A 320 -5.48 18.40 -12.41
C ASP A 320 -4.08 17.84 -12.70
N GLU A 321 -3.01 18.58 -12.40
CA GLU A 321 -1.61 18.13 -12.54
C GLU A 321 -1.32 16.86 -11.72
N ILE A 322 -1.85 16.77 -10.49
CA ILE A 322 -1.73 15.58 -9.63
C ILE A 322 -2.48 14.40 -10.27
N ASN A 323 -3.71 14.61 -10.73
CA ASN A 323 -4.51 13.58 -11.38
C ASN A 323 -3.88 13.08 -12.69
N ASP A 324 -3.28 13.96 -13.47
CA ASP A 324 -2.67 13.67 -14.78
C ASP A 324 -1.41 12.80 -14.66
N THR A 325 -0.82 12.66 -13.46
CA THR A 325 0.24 11.66 -13.22
C THR A 325 -0.23 10.24 -13.45
N GLY A 326 -1.55 10.01 -13.37
CA GLY A 326 -2.19 8.69 -13.44
C GLY A 326 -2.03 7.86 -12.18
N TYR A 327 -1.24 8.30 -11.19
CA TYR A 327 -1.16 7.70 -9.87
C TYR A 327 -2.33 8.17 -8.98
N GLY A 328 -2.77 7.31 -8.07
CA GLY A 328 -3.86 7.64 -7.17
C GLY A 328 -3.82 6.80 -5.89
N LEU A 329 -2.71 6.88 -5.11
CA LEU A 329 -2.59 6.12 -3.87
C LEU A 329 -2.98 6.97 -2.65
N THR A 330 -2.15 7.94 -2.26
CA THR A 330 -2.43 8.81 -1.12
C THR A 330 -2.32 10.28 -1.49
N MET A 331 -3.13 11.12 -0.82
CA MET A 331 -3.08 12.56 -0.92
C MET A 331 -3.37 13.19 0.44
N GLY A 332 -2.63 14.25 0.78
CA GLY A 332 -2.83 15.06 1.98
C GLY A 332 -3.32 16.46 1.67
N VAL A 333 -4.08 17.04 2.58
CA VAL A 333 -4.44 18.46 2.55
C VAL A 333 -4.33 19.04 3.96
N HIS A 334 -3.63 20.14 4.10
CA HIS A 334 -3.61 20.93 5.33
C HIS A 334 -4.28 22.27 5.11
N SER A 335 -5.35 22.51 5.84
CA SER A 335 -6.18 23.72 5.77
C SER A 335 -7.08 23.81 6.99
N ARG A 336 -7.44 25.01 7.42
CA ARG A 336 -8.54 25.21 8.37
C ARG A 336 -9.92 25.40 7.70
N ILE A 337 -9.96 25.36 6.35
CA ILE A 337 -11.16 25.55 5.55
C ILE A 337 -11.69 24.18 5.09
N VAL A 338 -12.61 23.60 5.87
CA VAL A 338 -13.18 22.25 5.60
C VAL A 338 -13.81 22.14 4.21
N SER A 339 -14.52 23.19 3.75
CA SER A 339 -15.14 23.20 2.43
C SER A 339 -14.13 23.13 1.29
N LYS A 340 -12.95 23.75 1.47
CA LYS A 340 -11.82 23.64 0.51
C LYS A 340 -11.29 22.21 0.44
N ALA A 341 -11.06 21.59 1.60
CA ALA A 341 -10.58 20.21 1.65
C ALA A 341 -11.61 19.25 1.01
N ARG A 342 -12.91 19.44 1.25
CA ARG A 342 -13.96 18.63 0.61
C ARG A 342 -13.97 18.78 -0.90
N ARG A 343 -13.86 20.01 -1.42
CA ARG A 343 -13.76 20.26 -2.87
C ARG A 343 -12.55 19.57 -3.47
N ILE A 344 -11.38 19.60 -2.80
CA ILE A 344 -10.18 18.89 -3.25
C ILE A 344 -10.42 17.38 -3.27
N PHE A 345 -11.02 16.83 -2.20
CA PHE A 345 -11.34 15.40 -2.12
C PHE A 345 -12.25 14.93 -3.25
N GLU A 346 -13.28 15.72 -3.58
CA GLU A 346 -14.23 15.39 -4.66
C GLU A 346 -13.60 15.45 -6.06
N ALA A 347 -12.57 16.26 -6.23
CA ALA A 347 -11.87 16.42 -7.52
C ALA A 347 -10.63 15.52 -7.67
N ALA A 348 -10.09 14.99 -6.57
CA ALA A 348 -8.88 14.19 -6.57
C ALA A 348 -9.14 12.71 -6.88
N ASN A 349 -8.36 12.13 -7.80
CA ASN A 349 -8.42 10.71 -8.18
C ASN A 349 -7.49 9.88 -7.28
N VAL A 350 -7.76 9.81 -5.97
CA VAL A 350 -6.92 9.09 -5.01
C VAL A 350 -7.69 8.07 -4.18
N GLY A 351 -7.02 6.99 -3.85
CA GLY A 351 -7.59 5.97 -2.98
C GLY A 351 -7.70 6.42 -1.52
N ASN A 352 -6.66 7.04 -0.96
CA ASN A 352 -6.63 7.50 0.42
C ASN A 352 -6.39 9.00 0.49
N PHE A 353 -7.36 9.73 1.03
CA PHE A 353 -7.29 11.16 1.24
C PHE A 353 -7.21 11.47 2.73
N TYR A 354 -6.24 12.30 3.12
CA TYR A 354 -5.99 12.66 4.51
C TYR A 354 -6.10 14.18 4.71
N PHE A 355 -6.85 14.58 5.72
CA PHE A 355 -7.05 15.98 6.03
C PHE A 355 -6.46 16.32 7.40
N ASN A 356 -5.55 17.30 7.44
CA ASN A 356 -4.84 17.78 8.63
C ASN A 356 -4.11 16.67 9.41
N ARG A 357 -3.44 15.79 8.71
CA ARG A 357 -2.55 14.76 9.27
C ARG A 357 -1.56 14.26 8.23
N ASP A 358 -0.59 13.45 8.67
CA ASP A 358 0.31 12.72 7.79
C ASP A 358 -0.43 11.76 6.84
N ILE A 359 0.20 11.43 5.72
CA ILE A 359 -0.38 10.54 4.68
C ILE A 359 0.14 9.10 4.75
N VAL A 360 0.87 8.74 5.80
CA VAL A 360 1.43 7.41 6.06
C VAL A 360 0.73 6.76 7.25
N GLY A 361 0.98 5.47 7.48
CA GLY A 361 0.48 4.78 8.67
C GLY A 361 -1.03 4.55 8.70
N ALA A 362 -1.61 4.14 7.57
CA ALA A 362 -3.00 3.66 7.54
C ALA A 362 -3.18 2.46 8.47
N VAL A 363 -4.27 2.44 9.24
CA VAL A 363 -4.57 1.39 10.22
C VAL A 363 -5.60 0.43 9.65
N VAL A 364 -5.31 -0.87 9.73
CA VAL A 364 -6.19 -1.95 9.26
C VAL A 364 -7.58 -1.84 9.88
N GLY A 365 -8.62 -1.85 9.03
CA GLY A 365 -10.01 -1.72 9.49
C GLY A 365 -10.46 -0.31 9.84
N VAL A 366 -9.53 0.67 9.90
CA VAL A 366 -9.83 2.09 10.18
C VAL A 366 -9.67 2.93 8.92
N GLN A 367 -8.51 2.86 8.27
CA GLN A 367 -8.28 3.44 6.95
C GLN A 367 -7.91 2.32 5.97
N PRO A 368 -8.86 1.64 5.33
CA PRO A 368 -8.55 0.68 4.28
C PRO A 368 -7.62 1.29 3.23
N PHE A 369 -6.53 0.58 2.91
CA PHE A 369 -5.45 1.14 2.13
C PHE A 369 -5.38 0.52 0.73
N GLY A 370 -5.28 1.38 -0.28
CA GLY A 370 -5.12 0.96 -1.67
C GLY A 370 -5.41 2.11 -2.64
N GLY A 371 -4.79 2.02 -3.82
CA GLY A 371 -4.87 3.03 -4.85
C GLY A 371 -5.80 2.69 -6.01
N GLN A 372 -5.82 3.60 -6.97
CA GLN A 372 -6.49 3.44 -8.27
C GLN A 372 -5.56 3.91 -9.41
N GLY A 373 -5.96 3.72 -10.64
CA GLY A 373 -5.14 4.06 -11.81
C GLY A 373 -3.82 3.28 -11.83
N LEU A 374 -2.69 3.97 -11.86
CA LEU A 374 -1.36 3.33 -11.82
C LEU A 374 -1.00 2.76 -10.43
N SER A 375 -1.77 3.08 -9.38
CA SER A 375 -1.45 2.74 -7.99
C SER A 375 -2.16 1.50 -7.46
N GLY A 376 -3.11 0.93 -8.18
CA GLY A 376 -3.74 -0.31 -7.73
C GLY A 376 -5.02 -0.68 -8.46
N THR A 377 -5.49 -1.90 -8.21
CA THR A 377 -6.72 -2.45 -8.80
C THR A 377 -7.92 -2.37 -7.85
N GLY A 378 -7.70 -2.09 -6.55
CA GLY A 378 -8.74 -2.24 -5.52
C GLY A 378 -9.35 -3.66 -5.47
N PRO A 379 -10.31 -3.87 -4.59
CA PRO A 379 -10.62 -3.10 -3.39
C PRO A 379 -9.49 -3.10 -2.37
N LYS A 380 -9.57 -2.16 -1.42
CA LYS A 380 -8.48 -1.80 -0.51
C LYS A 380 -8.13 -2.88 0.51
N ALA A 381 -6.84 -3.12 0.72
CA ALA A 381 -6.32 -3.96 1.78
C ALA A 381 -6.74 -3.43 3.18
N GLY A 382 -7.00 -4.34 4.12
CA GLY A 382 -7.51 -3.97 5.44
C GLY A 382 -8.92 -3.39 5.43
N GLY A 383 -9.66 -3.55 4.32
CA GLY A 383 -11.02 -3.09 4.15
C GLY A 383 -12.04 -4.22 4.04
N PRO A 384 -13.35 -3.93 4.22
CA PRO A 384 -14.41 -4.94 4.24
C PRO A 384 -14.61 -5.62 2.87
N GLY A 385 -14.21 -4.96 1.78
CA GLY A 385 -14.32 -5.50 0.42
C GLY A 385 -13.15 -6.38 -0.04
N TYR A 386 -12.03 -6.38 0.68
CA TYR A 386 -10.79 -6.99 0.19
C TYR A 386 -10.91 -8.50 -0.05
N LEU A 387 -11.53 -9.22 0.87
CA LEU A 387 -11.66 -10.67 0.80
C LEU A 387 -12.53 -11.17 -0.35
N TYR A 388 -13.41 -10.34 -0.91
CA TYR A 388 -14.23 -10.72 -2.10
C TYR A 388 -13.38 -10.96 -3.36
N ASN A 389 -12.16 -10.44 -3.41
CA ASN A 389 -11.22 -10.76 -4.50
C ASN A 389 -10.79 -12.24 -4.52
N PHE A 390 -10.82 -12.91 -3.37
CA PHE A 390 -10.31 -14.27 -3.16
C PHE A 390 -11.38 -15.35 -3.25
N VAL A 391 -12.66 -14.97 -3.42
CA VAL A 391 -13.80 -15.89 -3.48
C VAL A 391 -14.58 -15.71 -4.77
N THR A 392 -15.35 -16.74 -5.12
CA THR A 392 -16.37 -16.69 -6.14
C THR A 392 -17.75 -16.84 -5.51
N GLU A 393 -18.74 -16.19 -6.08
CA GLU A 393 -20.14 -16.31 -5.65
C GLU A 393 -20.79 -17.54 -6.26
N LYS A 394 -21.61 -18.23 -5.48
CA LYS A 394 -22.45 -19.34 -5.91
C LYS A 394 -23.89 -19.08 -5.48
N THR A 395 -24.80 -19.17 -6.42
CA THR A 395 -26.22 -19.09 -6.13
C THR A 395 -26.79 -20.52 -6.06
N TYR A 396 -27.55 -20.77 -4.99
CA TYR A 396 -28.31 -22.02 -4.84
C TYR A 396 -29.80 -21.68 -4.81
N THR A 397 -30.58 -22.34 -5.66
CA THR A 397 -32.03 -22.23 -5.70
C THR A 397 -32.64 -23.62 -5.52
N ASP A 398 -33.55 -23.74 -4.55
CA ASP A 398 -34.34 -24.95 -4.33
C ASP A 398 -35.81 -24.63 -4.58
N ASN A 399 -36.40 -25.34 -5.51
CA ASN A 399 -37.84 -25.28 -5.75
C ASN A 399 -38.53 -26.40 -4.94
N VAL A 400 -38.97 -26.07 -3.74
CA VAL A 400 -39.61 -27.00 -2.81
C VAL A 400 -40.91 -27.59 -3.36
N MET A 401 -41.49 -26.99 -4.38
CA MET A 401 -42.69 -27.51 -5.08
C MET A 401 -42.39 -28.84 -5.81
N ALA A 402 -41.21 -28.99 -6.37
CA ALA A 402 -40.79 -30.19 -7.08
C ALA A 402 -40.61 -31.39 -6.16
N THR A 403 -40.42 -31.19 -4.86
CA THR A 403 -40.34 -32.25 -3.84
C THR A 403 -41.66 -32.55 -3.13
N GLY A 404 -42.78 -32.02 -3.63
CA GLY A 404 -44.12 -32.25 -3.06
C GLY A 404 -44.47 -31.30 -1.90
N GLY A 405 -43.80 -30.17 -1.81
CA GLY A 405 -44.08 -29.12 -0.81
C GLY A 405 -45.46 -28.47 -1.03
N ASN A 406 -46.17 -28.21 0.07
CA ASN A 406 -47.46 -27.50 0.03
C ASN A 406 -47.23 -25.98 0.23
N ILE A 407 -47.50 -25.18 -0.81
CA ILE A 407 -47.37 -23.71 -0.79
C ILE A 407 -48.17 -23.07 0.37
N GLU A 408 -49.37 -23.59 0.71
CA GLU A 408 -50.18 -23.03 1.78
C GLU A 408 -49.53 -23.17 3.16
N LEU A 409 -48.80 -24.28 3.39
CA LEU A 409 -48.05 -24.47 4.62
C LEU A 409 -46.82 -23.57 4.70
N LEU A 410 -46.14 -23.31 3.59
CA LEU A 410 -44.96 -22.40 3.50
C LEU A 410 -45.36 -20.96 3.77
N ASN A 411 -46.51 -20.52 3.26
CA ASN A 411 -47.02 -19.17 3.47
C ASN A 411 -47.45 -18.91 4.94
N LYS A 412 -47.91 -19.94 5.66
CA LYS A 412 -48.29 -19.83 7.09
C LYS A 412 -47.07 -19.66 8.03
N ASN A 413 -45.89 -20.09 7.63
CA ASN A 413 -44.65 -19.93 8.42
C ASN A 413 -43.84 -18.65 8.10
N ALA A 414 -44.30 -17.82 7.17
CA ALA A 414 -43.68 -16.59 6.74
C ALA A 414 -44.30 -15.32 7.36
N MET A 415 -45.37 -15.47 8.17
CA MET A 415 -45.95 -14.43 9.03
C MET A 415 -45.49 -14.69 10.48
#